data_f4cffc20ab344a1245d06525ae8d71af
#
_entry.id   f4cffc20ab344a1245d06525ae8d71af
#
_cell.length_a   1.000
_cell.length_b   1.000
_cell.length_c   1.000
_cell.angle_alpha   90.00
_cell.angle_beta   90.00
_cell.angle_gamma   90.00
#
_symmetry.space_group_name_H-M   'P 1'
#
loop_
_entity.id
_entity.type
_entity.pdbx_description
1 polymer ?
#
loop_
_entity_poly.entity_id
_entity_poly.type
_entity_poly.pdbx_seq_one_letter_code
_entity_poly.pdbx_strand_id
1 'polypeptide(L)'
;LLAFPYAEGHGRNTTGGRGGKVYHVTSLEDDASGSISGSLRWAMKQDGPKTIVFDVSGTIYLKSELKTQKDDLTIAGQTSPGGICIANYPFTINSSNIIIRFIRFRPGNSNVDCDGLGGCDKQNVIIDHCSVSWGSDECLSVYGMQNSTVQWCLAYQALRVTDVKINAATGKFASHGYGGNWGGNYASYHHNLIAHCESRVPRLGPRYTTLALNN
;
A
#
# COMPACT_ATOMS: atom_id res chain seq x y z
N LEU A 1 8.41 -17.84 -13.26
CA LEU A 1 8.04 -18.28 -11.90
C LEU A 1 7.08 -17.25 -11.31
N LEU A 2 5.96 -17.71 -10.74
CA LEU A 2 4.97 -16.80 -10.12
C LEU A 2 5.54 -16.11 -8.87
N ALA A 3 5.03 -14.92 -8.56
CA ALA A 3 5.36 -14.16 -7.35
C ALA A 3 5.09 -15.00 -6.08
N PHE A 4 3.96 -15.69 -6.07
CA PHE A 4 3.52 -16.65 -5.06
C PHE A 4 2.44 -17.56 -5.68
N PRO A 5 2.08 -18.70 -5.07
CA PRO A 5 0.94 -19.47 -5.52
C PRO A 5 -0.33 -18.60 -5.64
N TYR A 6 -1.06 -18.74 -6.73
CA TYR A 6 -2.26 -17.94 -7.06
C TYR A 6 -2.01 -16.45 -7.38
N ALA A 7 -0.78 -16.04 -7.65
CA ALA A 7 -0.53 -14.73 -8.25
C ALA A 7 -1.07 -14.70 -9.69
N GLU A 8 -1.92 -13.74 -9.99
CA GLU A 8 -2.57 -13.60 -11.30
C GLU A 8 -2.30 -12.23 -11.92
N GLY A 9 -2.81 -12.01 -13.12
CA GLY A 9 -2.71 -10.74 -13.83
C GLY A 9 -1.29 -10.41 -14.34
N HIS A 10 -1.10 -9.16 -14.70
CA HIS A 10 0.15 -8.72 -15.33
C HIS A 10 1.33 -8.63 -14.34
N GLY A 11 1.07 -8.44 -13.03
CA GLY A 11 2.08 -8.44 -11.98
C GLY A 11 2.49 -9.82 -11.46
N ARG A 12 1.90 -10.90 -11.98
CA ARG A 12 2.08 -12.27 -11.46
C ARG A 12 3.53 -12.77 -11.43
N ASN A 13 4.40 -12.20 -12.22
CA ASN A 13 5.81 -12.60 -12.31
C ASN A 13 6.75 -11.70 -11.50
N THR A 14 6.21 -10.76 -10.71
CA THR A 14 6.99 -9.93 -9.80
C THR A 14 7.84 -10.81 -8.90
N THR A 15 9.13 -10.53 -8.80
CA THR A 15 10.06 -11.35 -8.02
C THR A 15 10.18 -10.89 -6.57
N GLY A 16 9.93 -9.59 -6.32
CA GLY A 16 10.09 -9.00 -4.99
C GLY A 16 11.47 -9.27 -4.41
N GLY A 17 11.53 -9.61 -3.15
CA GLY A 17 12.77 -9.91 -2.44
C GLY A 17 13.32 -11.32 -2.63
N ARG A 18 12.86 -12.06 -3.65
CA ARG A 18 13.28 -13.45 -3.87
C ARG A 18 14.80 -13.58 -4.03
N GLY A 19 15.38 -14.55 -3.34
CA GLY A 19 16.82 -14.79 -3.34
C GLY A 19 17.63 -13.83 -2.46
N GLY A 20 16.98 -12.86 -1.86
CA GLY A 20 17.59 -11.91 -0.94
C GLY A 20 17.54 -12.34 0.52
N LYS A 21 17.86 -11.42 1.40
CA LYS A 21 17.84 -11.65 2.85
C LYS A 21 16.41 -11.63 3.41
N VAL A 22 16.19 -12.40 4.47
CA VAL A 22 14.95 -12.34 5.25
C VAL A 22 15.21 -11.49 6.49
N TYR A 23 14.32 -10.51 6.71
CA TYR A 23 14.34 -9.66 7.90
C TYR A 23 13.08 -9.89 8.71
N HIS A 24 13.26 -10.15 10.00
CA HIS A 24 12.19 -10.39 10.95
C HIS A 24 11.79 -9.09 11.63
N VAL A 25 10.50 -8.75 11.56
CA VAL A 25 9.92 -7.67 12.35
C VAL A 25 9.52 -8.25 13.70
N THR A 26 10.25 -7.85 14.71
CA THR A 26 10.11 -8.32 16.11
C THR A 26 9.55 -7.23 17.03
N SER A 27 9.37 -6.00 16.52
CA SER A 27 8.84 -4.86 17.26
C SER A 27 7.76 -4.14 16.45
N LEU A 28 6.70 -3.69 17.13
CA LEU A 28 5.67 -2.82 16.56
C LEU A 28 6.02 -1.33 16.65
N GLU A 29 7.14 -1.00 17.24
CA GLU A 29 7.58 0.38 17.38
C GLU A 29 8.05 0.95 16.03
N ASP A 30 7.91 2.26 15.88
CA ASP A 30 8.42 3.02 14.73
C ASP A 30 9.12 4.29 15.20
N ASP A 31 10.16 4.67 14.49
CA ASP A 31 10.78 5.99 14.58
C ASP A 31 11.01 6.54 13.17
N ALA A 32 10.91 7.85 12.98
CA ALA A 32 11.02 8.45 11.65
C ALA A 32 12.38 8.18 10.97
N SER A 33 13.42 7.94 11.76
CA SER A 33 14.76 7.64 11.26
C SER A 33 14.94 6.18 10.82
N GLY A 34 14.12 5.25 11.33
CA GLY A 34 14.26 3.80 11.12
C GLY A 34 15.49 3.23 11.81
N SER A 35 15.81 3.74 12.99
CA SER A 35 16.96 3.29 13.80
C SER A 35 16.62 2.09 14.70
N ILE A 36 15.35 1.85 14.98
CA ILE A 36 14.91 0.76 15.85
C ILE A 36 15.10 -0.58 15.13
N SER A 37 16.10 -1.33 15.51
CA SER A 37 16.35 -2.68 14.98
C SER A 37 15.15 -3.60 15.23
N GLY A 38 14.77 -4.37 14.21
CA GLY A 38 13.60 -5.23 14.27
C GLY A 38 12.26 -4.52 14.03
N SER A 39 12.26 -3.20 13.78
CA SER A 39 11.06 -2.50 13.31
C SER A 39 10.85 -2.68 11.79
N LEU A 40 9.62 -2.46 11.32
CA LEU A 40 9.31 -2.53 9.90
C LEU A 40 10.14 -1.52 9.09
N ARG A 41 10.22 -0.27 9.54
CA ARG A 41 10.96 0.79 8.84
C ARG A 41 12.45 0.47 8.76
N TRP A 42 13.03 -0.04 9.84
CA TRP A 42 14.42 -0.49 9.84
C TRP A 42 14.65 -1.61 8.82
N ALA A 43 13.79 -2.62 8.78
CA ALA A 43 13.87 -3.72 7.83
C ALA A 43 13.76 -3.25 6.37
N MET A 44 12.86 -2.30 6.10
CA MET A 44 12.69 -1.73 4.76
C MET A 44 13.91 -0.93 4.27
N LYS A 45 14.69 -0.35 5.17
CA LYS A 45 15.88 0.45 4.85
C LYS A 45 17.11 -0.39 4.52
N GLN A 46 17.12 -1.67 4.83
CA GLN A 46 18.27 -2.53 4.55
C GLN A 46 18.54 -2.62 3.04
N ASP A 47 19.78 -2.84 2.66
CA ASP A 47 20.22 -2.93 1.27
C ASP A 47 19.98 -4.31 0.65
N GLY A 48 19.88 -4.34 -0.67
CA GLY A 48 19.70 -5.53 -1.50
C GLY A 48 18.28 -6.10 -1.48
N PRO A 49 18.04 -7.15 -2.27
CA PRO A 49 16.75 -7.84 -2.29
C PRO A 49 16.40 -8.38 -0.91
N LYS A 50 15.13 -8.21 -0.48
CA LYS A 50 14.73 -8.59 0.87
C LYS A 50 13.29 -9.02 0.99
N THR A 51 13.07 -10.00 1.85
CA THR A 51 11.74 -10.41 2.30
C THR A 51 11.57 -10.04 3.77
N ILE A 52 10.52 -9.31 4.08
CA ILE A 52 10.17 -8.92 5.44
C ILE A 52 9.06 -9.83 5.93
N VAL A 53 9.31 -10.48 7.05
CA VAL A 53 8.38 -11.36 7.77
C VAL A 53 8.12 -10.81 9.16
N PHE A 54 7.02 -11.22 9.78
CA PHE A 54 6.57 -10.68 11.08
C PHE A 54 6.49 -11.80 12.11
N ASP A 55 7.22 -11.63 13.20
CA ASP A 55 7.16 -12.49 14.37
C ASP A 55 6.18 -11.95 15.44
N VAL A 56 5.65 -10.75 15.19
CA VAL A 56 4.70 -10.04 16.05
C VAL A 56 3.38 -9.81 15.34
N SER A 57 2.35 -9.48 16.08
CA SER A 57 1.05 -9.05 15.56
C SER A 57 0.56 -7.79 16.26
N GLY A 58 -0.23 -6.97 15.56
CA GLY A 58 -0.78 -5.75 16.12
C GLY A 58 -0.70 -4.57 15.17
N THR A 59 -0.67 -3.38 15.74
CA THR A 59 -0.65 -2.12 15.01
C THR A 59 0.69 -1.41 15.17
N ILE A 60 1.31 -1.11 14.04
CA ILE A 60 2.48 -0.25 13.93
C ILE A 60 1.98 1.18 13.72
N TYR A 61 2.13 2.03 14.73
CA TYR A 61 1.78 3.44 14.65
C TYR A 61 2.98 4.23 14.10
N LEU A 62 2.93 4.52 12.82
CA LEU A 62 4.00 5.25 12.13
C LEU A 62 4.22 6.63 12.74
N LYS A 63 5.47 7.09 12.75
CA LYS A 63 5.89 8.43 13.17
C LYS A 63 6.10 9.39 12.00
N SER A 64 6.10 8.89 10.78
CA SER A 64 6.13 9.63 9.53
C SER A 64 5.69 8.72 8.38
N GLU A 65 5.43 9.29 7.21
CA GLU A 65 5.16 8.50 6.01
C GLU A 65 6.20 7.38 5.82
N LEU A 66 5.72 6.20 5.45
CA LEU A 66 6.58 5.06 5.17
C LEU A 66 6.58 4.79 3.66
N LYS A 67 7.75 4.96 3.04
CA LYS A 67 7.94 4.75 1.59
C LYS A 67 8.83 3.56 1.31
N THR A 68 8.52 2.81 0.26
CA THR A 68 9.52 1.92 -0.32
C THR A 68 10.59 2.78 -1.02
N GLN A 69 11.85 2.55 -0.72
CA GLN A 69 12.98 3.32 -1.26
C GLN A 69 13.95 2.45 -2.05
N LYS A 70 13.84 1.16 -1.89
CA LYS A 70 14.70 0.15 -2.52
C LYS A 70 13.82 -0.80 -3.29
N ASP A 71 14.26 -1.16 -4.48
CA ASP A 71 13.63 -2.20 -5.28
C ASP A 71 13.78 -3.59 -4.62
N ASP A 72 13.15 -4.57 -5.20
CA ASP A 72 13.29 -5.98 -4.82
C ASP A 72 12.84 -6.27 -3.37
N LEU A 73 11.62 -5.85 -3.04
CA LEU A 73 11.06 -5.99 -1.69
C LEU A 73 9.80 -6.88 -1.68
N THR A 74 9.76 -7.81 -0.75
CA THR A 74 8.54 -8.53 -0.35
C THR A 74 8.17 -8.21 1.09
N ILE A 75 6.92 -7.76 1.32
CA ILE A 75 6.34 -7.62 2.66
C ILE A 75 5.29 -8.72 2.83
N ALA A 76 5.60 -9.69 3.67
CA ALA A 76 4.84 -10.92 3.85
C ALA A 76 3.99 -10.88 5.14
N GLY A 77 2.91 -10.09 5.15
CA GLY A 77 2.04 -9.92 6.31
C GLY A 77 1.38 -11.20 6.81
N GLN A 78 1.22 -12.20 5.94
CA GLN A 78 0.66 -13.52 6.30
C GLN A 78 1.53 -14.31 7.29
N THR A 79 2.77 -13.91 7.51
CA THR A 79 3.66 -14.56 8.49
C THR A 79 3.36 -14.12 9.92
N SER A 80 2.68 -12.99 10.09
CA SER A 80 2.30 -12.49 11.40
C SER A 80 1.29 -13.42 12.08
N PRO A 81 1.47 -13.79 13.35
CA PRO A 81 0.59 -14.72 14.05
C PRO A 81 -0.85 -14.19 14.24
N GLY A 82 -1.06 -12.88 14.23
CA GLY A 82 -2.39 -12.26 14.37
C GLY A 82 -2.65 -11.13 13.35
N GLY A 83 -1.75 -10.95 12.40
CA GLY A 83 -1.83 -9.93 11.36
C GLY A 83 -1.29 -8.57 11.77
N ILE A 84 -0.90 -7.77 10.76
CA ILE A 84 -0.29 -6.45 10.93
C ILE A 84 -1.22 -5.37 10.40
N CYS A 85 -1.33 -4.29 11.17
CA CYS A 85 -1.92 -3.03 10.77
C CYS A 85 -0.82 -1.94 10.76
N ILE A 86 -0.79 -1.13 9.71
CA ILE A 86 0.07 0.05 9.60
C ILE A 86 -0.84 1.26 9.70
N ALA A 87 -0.62 2.14 10.67
CA ALA A 87 -1.51 3.23 11.01
C ALA A 87 -0.80 4.59 11.16
N ASN A 88 -1.56 5.67 11.26
CA ASN A 88 -1.17 7.06 11.49
C ASN A 88 -0.65 7.83 10.28
N TYR A 89 0.07 7.21 9.38
CA TYR A 89 0.64 7.85 8.19
C TYR A 89 0.47 6.97 6.96
N PRO A 90 0.57 7.54 5.76
CA PRO A 90 0.48 6.78 4.52
C PRO A 90 1.62 5.78 4.34
N PHE A 91 1.31 4.74 3.55
CA PHE A 91 2.33 3.87 2.98
C PHE A 91 2.41 4.11 1.47
N THR A 92 3.59 4.47 0.98
CA THR A 92 3.78 4.82 -0.43
C THR A 92 4.73 3.86 -1.13
N ILE A 93 4.28 3.29 -2.24
CA ILE A 93 5.12 2.51 -3.15
C ILE A 93 5.91 3.49 -4.03
N ASN A 94 7.19 3.64 -3.74
CA ASN A 94 8.09 4.55 -4.45
C ASN A 94 9.31 3.83 -5.07
N SER A 95 9.24 2.53 -5.22
CA SER A 95 10.24 1.69 -5.87
C SER A 95 9.59 0.56 -6.65
N SER A 96 10.35 -0.16 -7.44
CA SER A 96 9.88 -1.21 -8.34
C SER A 96 10.15 -2.61 -7.80
N ASN A 97 9.53 -3.61 -8.42
CA ASN A 97 9.64 -5.01 -8.04
C ASN A 97 9.21 -5.28 -6.60
N ILE A 98 7.96 -4.94 -6.30
CA ILE A 98 7.38 -4.93 -4.96
C ILE A 98 6.25 -5.96 -4.83
N ILE A 99 6.30 -6.77 -3.80
CA ILE A 99 5.22 -7.66 -3.37
C ILE A 99 4.75 -7.23 -1.98
N ILE A 100 3.46 -6.93 -1.82
CA ILE A 100 2.85 -6.62 -0.52
C ILE A 100 1.64 -7.51 -0.31
N ARG A 101 1.61 -8.25 0.79
CA ARG A 101 0.53 -9.20 1.07
C ARG A 101 0.06 -9.15 2.51
N PHE A 102 -1.26 -9.28 2.70
CA PHE A 102 -1.92 -9.44 4.00
C PHE A 102 -1.62 -8.33 5.01
N ILE A 103 -1.57 -7.08 4.56
CA ILE A 103 -1.37 -5.90 5.42
C ILE A 103 -2.67 -5.09 5.48
N ARG A 104 -2.97 -4.54 6.63
CA ARG A 104 -4.03 -3.55 6.85
C ARG A 104 -3.39 -2.15 6.92
N PHE A 105 -3.85 -1.22 6.09
CA PHE A 105 -3.40 0.17 6.08
C PHE A 105 -4.51 1.07 6.62
N ARG A 106 -4.22 1.86 7.64
CA ARG A 106 -5.18 2.69 8.40
C ARG A 106 -4.54 4.04 8.78
N PRO A 107 -4.24 4.92 7.79
CA PRO A 107 -3.62 6.21 8.12
C PRO A 107 -4.49 7.04 9.05
N GLY A 108 -5.81 7.04 8.85
CA GLY A 108 -6.73 7.76 9.72
C GLY A 108 -6.78 9.26 9.46
N ASN A 109 -7.55 9.95 10.29
CA ASN A 109 -7.64 11.42 10.31
C ASN A 109 -6.41 11.98 11.02
N SER A 110 -5.24 11.85 10.42
CA SER A 110 -4.06 12.15 11.19
C SER A 110 -3.29 13.37 10.67
N ASN A 111 -2.22 13.19 10.05
CA ASN A 111 -1.20 14.22 10.11
C ASN A 111 -0.89 14.80 8.74
N VAL A 112 -1.37 14.15 7.69
CA VAL A 112 -1.13 14.55 6.31
C VAL A 112 -2.32 14.16 5.43
N ASP A 113 -2.56 14.95 4.40
CA ASP A 113 -3.47 14.57 3.33
C ASP A 113 -2.85 13.45 2.49
N CYS A 114 -3.51 12.31 2.44
CA CYS A 114 -2.87 11.11 1.88
C CYS A 114 -3.81 10.03 1.39
N ASP A 115 -3.26 9.21 0.51
CA ASP A 115 -3.77 7.87 0.23
C ASP A 115 -3.41 6.90 1.36
N GLY A 116 -4.26 5.95 1.63
CA GLY A 116 -3.96 4.92 2.63
C GLY A 116 -2.81 4.01 2.20
N LEU A 117 -2.88 3.52 0.97
CA LEU A 117 -1.81 2.85 0.24
C LEU A 117 -1.76 3.46 -1.15
N GLY A 118 -0.71 4.17 -1.46
CA GLY A 118 -0.53 4.88 -2.72
C GLY A 118 0.77 4.52 -3.44
N GLY A 119 0.83 4.93 -4.72
CA GLY A 119 2.02 4.84 -5.53
C GLY A 119 1.74 5.01 -7.01
N CYS A 120 2.71 5.54 -7.74
CA CYS A 120 2.58 5.73 -9.18
C CYS A 120 3.89 5.50 -9.93
N ASP A 121 3.75 5.24 -11.24
CA ASP A 121 4.85 5.21 -12.21
C ASP A 121 6.00 4.25 -11.84
N LYS A 122 5.66 3.11 -11.23
CA LYS A 122 6.61 2.03 -10.91
C LYS A 122 6.27 0.77 -11.73
N GLN A 123 7.12 -0.22 -11.67
CA GLN A 123 6.93 -1.45 -12.44
C GLN A 123 7.10 -2.71 -11.59
N ASN A 124 6.46 -3.79 -12.03
CA ASN A 124 6.50 -5.08 -11.36
C ASN A 124 6.01 -4.97 -9.91
N VAL A 125 4.74 -4.63 -9.74
CA VAL A 125 4.12 -4.48 -8.42
C VAL A 125 2.94 -5.43 -8.30
N ILE A 126 2.86 -6.17 -7.21
CA ILE A 126 1.68 -6.96 -6.87
C ILE A 126 1.26 -6.71 -5.42
N ILE A 127 -0.01 -6.34 -5.25
CA ILE A 127 -0.66 -6.13 -3.96
C ILE A 127 -1.76 -7.16 -3.83
N ASP A 128 -1.72 -7.95 -2.77
CA ASP A 128 -2.57 -9.10 -2.60
C ASP A 128 -3.11 -9.23 -1.18
N HIS A 129 -4.42 -9.48 -1.04
CA HIS A 129 -5.10 -9.66 0.26
C HIS A 129 -4.83 -8.52 1.26
N CYS A 130 -4.74 -7.30 0.80
CA CYS A 130 -4.58 -6.12 1.65
C CYS A 130 -5.92 -5.43 1.89
N SER A 131 -6.05 -4.74 3.01
CA SER A 131 -7.19 -3.86 3.25
C SER A 131 -6.73 -2.44 3.57
N VAL A 132 -7.42 -1.48 2.99
CA VAL A 132 -7.10 -0.05 3.12
C VAL A 132 -8.35 0.73 3.49
N SER A 133 -8.30 1.48 4.58
CA SER A 133 -9.38 2.38 4.99
C SER A 133 -8.81 3.67 5.55
N TRP A 134 -9.71 4.67 5.64
CA TRP A 134 -9.44 5.93 6.31
C TRP A 134 -8.35 6.76 5.64
N GLY A 135 -8.18 6.62 4.33
CA GLY A 135 -7.41 7.57 3.54
C GLY A 135 -8.14 8.92 3.50
N SER A 136 -7.41 10.02 3.62
CA SER A 136 -7.98 11.36 3.57
C SER A 136 -8.12 11.89 2.14
N ASP A 137 -7.42 11.31 1.19
CA ASP A 137 -7.63 11.51 -0.25
C ASP A 137 -8.24 10.24 -0.86
N GLU A 138 -7.47 9.25 -1.19
CA GLU A 138 -7.95 7.93 -1.59
C GLU A 138 -7.61 6.85 -0.56
N CYS A 139 -8.36 5.75 -0.59
CA CYS A 139 -7.93 4.56 0.15
C CYS A 139 -6.77 3.88 -0.55
N LEU A 140 -6.98 3.38 -1.78
CA LEU A 140 -6.01 2.55 -2.50
C LEU A 140 -5.80 3.12 -3.90
N SER A 141 -4.73 3.88 -4.09
CA SER A 141 -4.38 4.53 -5.34
C SER A 141 -3.06 4.01 -5.90
N VAL A 142 -3.17 3.10 -6.84
CA VAL A 142 -2.02 2.50 -7.54
C VAL A 142 -2.24 2.71 -9.03
N TYR A 143 -1.52 3.65 -9.63
CA TYR A 143 -1.73 4.04 -11.03
C TYR A 143 -0.42 4.34 -11.76
N GLY A 144 -0.48 4.39 -13.11
CA GLY A 144 0.74 4.56 -13.92
C GLY A 144 1.74 3.41 -13.81
N MET A 145 1.36 2.34 -13.16
CA MET A 145 2.22 1.17 -12.97
C MET A 145 2.39 0.41 -14.28
N GLN A 146 3.52 -0.26 -14.42
CA GLN A 146 3.78 -1.20 -15.50
C GLN A 146 3.94 -2.62 -14.96
N ASN A 147 3.30 -3.59 -15.59
CA ASN A 147 3.28 -5.00 -15.16
C ASN A 147 2.83 -5.12 -13.69
N SER A 148 1.64 -4.68 -13.39
CA SER A 148 1.14 -4.66 -12.02
C SER A 148 -0.15 -5.45 -11.82
N THR A 149 -0.39 -5.86 -10.59
CA THR A 149 -1.65 -6.47 -10.17
C THR A 149 -2.05 -5.97 -8.78
N VAL A 150 -3.32 -5.63 -8.64
CA VAL A 150 -4.00 -5.48 -7.34
C VAL A 150 -5.11 -6.53 -7.29
N GLN A 151 -5.01 -7.47 -6.38
CA GLN A 151 -5.94 -8.58 -6.28
C GLN A 151 -6.39 -8.88 -4.86
N TRP A 152 -7.66 -9.30 -4.70
CA TRP A 152 -8.23 -9.70 -3.42
C TRP A 152 -8.09 -8.65 -2.32
N CYS A 153 -8.14 -7.38 -2.70
CA CYS A 153 -7.98 -6.26 -1.78
C CYS A 153 -9.33 -5.63 -1.45
N LEU A 154 -9.36 -4.95 -0.31
CA LEU A 154 -10.52 -4.24 0.19
C LEU A 154 -10.14 -2.76 0.41
N ALA A 155 -10.79 -1.85 -0.30
CA ALA A 155 -10.66 -0.40 -0.12
C ALA A 155 -12.00 0.16 0.35
N TYR A 156 -12.07 0.70 1.57
CA TYR A 156 -13.37 1.07 2.14
C TYR A 156 -13.28 2.16 3.20
N GLN A 157 -14.41 2.82 3.43
CA GLN A 157 -14.55 3.85 4.46
C GLN A 157 -13.48 4.96 4.33
N ALA A 158 -13.31 5.50 3.14
CA ALA A 158 -12.48 6.68 2.96
C ALA A 158 -13.02 7.86 3.77
N LEU A 159 -12.14 8.71 4.30
CA LEU A 159 -12.52 9.84 5.12
C LEU A 159 -12.92 11.02 4.23
N ARG A 160 -14.19 11.38 4.24
CA ARG A 160 -14.69 12.48 3.44
C ARG A 160 -14.22 13.83 3.94
N VAL A 161 -14.18 14.01 5.25
CA VAL A 161 -13.77 15.24 5.93
C VAL A 161 -12.67 14.91 6.92
N THR A 162 -11.59 15.66 6.86
CA THR A 162 -10.44 15.48 7.73
C THR A 162 -9.88 16.82 8.16
N ASP A 163 -9.22 16.86 9.31
CA ASP A 163 -8.66 18.12 9.85
C ASP A 163 -7.57 18.70 8.95
N VAL A 164 -6.81 17.87 8.25
CA VAL A 164 -5.76 18.29 7.31
C VAL A 164 -6.30 18.98 6.05
N LYS A 165 -7.60 18.88 5.79
CA LYS A 165 -8.26 19.51 4.64
C LYS A 165 -9.11 20.73 5.00
N ILE A 166 -8.90 21.31 6.16
CA ILE A 166 -9.55 22.58 6.53
C ILE A 166 -8.78 23.73 5.89
N ASN A 167 -9.46 24.52 5.08
CA ASN A 167 -8.92 25.79 4.60
C ASN A 167 -8.88 26.78 5.77
N ALA A 168 -7.70 27.14 6.22
CA ALA A 168 -7.51 27.99 7.40
C ALA A 168 -8.13 29.39 7.25
N ALA A 169 -8.24 29.92 6.03
CA ALA A 169 -8.80 31.26 5.78
C ALA A 169 -10.33 31.27 5.77
N THR A 170 -10.98 30.18 5.39
CA THR A 170 -12.44 30.12 5.20
C THR A 170 -13.14 29.18 6.17
N GLY A 171 -12.39 28.36 6.91
CA GLY A 171 -12.94 27.29 7.75
C GLY A 171 -13.66 26.18 6.97
N LYS A 172 -13.60 26.20 5.65
CA LYS A 172 -14.26 25.19 4.80
C LYS A 172 -13.38 23.95 4.64
N PHE A 173 -14.03 22.79 4.67
CA PHE A 173 -13.39 21.52 4.37
C PHE A 173 -13.29 21.32 2.85
N ALA A 174 -12.16 20.84 2.38
CA ALA A 174 -12.09 20.17 1.10
C ALA A 174 -12.59 18.73 1.30
N SER A 175 -13.69 18.39 0.65
CA SER A 175 -14.30 17.07 0.76
C SER A 175 -13.69 16.13 -0.24
N HIS A 176 -13.11 15.00 0.22
CA HIS A 176 -12.62 13.92 -0.63
C HIS A 176 -13.34 12.59 -0.30
N GLY A 177 -12.68 11.62 0.29
CA GLY A 177 -13.31 10.35 0.64
C GLY A 177 -13.34 9.36 -0.52
N TYR A 178 -12.26 9.27 -1.29
CA TYR A 178 -12.23 8.52 -2.53
C TYR A 178 -11.74 7.08 -2.35
N GLY A 179 -12.25 6.17 -3.18
CA GLY A 179 -11.84 4.77 -3.19
C GLY A 179 -10.43 4.59 -3.73
N GLY A 180 -10.18 5.01 -4.97
CA GLY A 180 -8.83 4.95 -5.54
C GLY A 180 -8.73 5.31 -7.01
N ASN A 181 -7.56 5.76 -7.41
CA ASN A 181 -7.13 5.88 -8.79
C ASN A 181 -6.42 4.60 -9.22
N TRP A 182 -6.92 3.97 -10.28
CA TRP A 182 -6.39 2.73 -10.82
C TRP A 182 -6.04 2.88 -12.27
N GLY A 183 -5.02 2.15 -12.68
CA GLY A 183 -4.59 2.12 -14.06
C GLY A 183 -3.10 1.93 -14.22
N GLY A 184 -2.67 1.68 -15.45
CA GLY A 184 -1.28 1.46 -15.79
C GLY A 184 -1.15 0.82 -17.16
N ASN A 185 0.09 0.53 -17.54
CA ASN A 185 0.39 -0.22 -18.73
C ASN A 185 0.65 -1.69 -18.36
N TYR A 186 -0.17 -2.61 -18.87
CA TYR A 186 -0.21 -3.99 -18.39
C TYR A 186 -0.51 -4.04 -16.88
N ALA A 187 -1.65 -3.48 -16.48
CA ALA A 187 -2.12 -3.46 -15.11
C ALA A 187 -3.40 -4.29 -14.98
N SER A 188 -3.49 -5.08 -13.92
CA SER A 188 -4.66 -5.90 -13.62
C SER A 188 -5.21 -5.56 -12.23
N TYR A 189 -6.52 -5.40 -12.18
CA TYR A 189 -7.25 -5.19 -10.93
C TYR A 189 -8.41 -6.17 -10.92
N HIS A 190 -8.41 -7.11 -9.99
CA HIS A 190 -9.44 -8.15 -9.95
C HIS A 190 -9.72 -8.66 -8.55
N HIS A 191 -10.95 -9.13 -8.33
CA HIS A 191 -11.41 -9.64 -7.04
C HIS A 191 -11.21 -8.64 -5.89
N ASN A 192 -11.38 -7.35 -6.18
CA ASN A 192 -11.31 -6.31 -5.16
C ASN A 192 -12.72 -5.82 -4.81
N LEU A 193 -12.90 -5.35 -3.58
CA LEU A 193 -14.10 -4.67 -3.16
C LEU A 193 -13.76 -3.22 -2.79
N ILE A 194 -14.46 -2.27 -3.40
CA ILE A 194 -14.43 -0.86 -3.00
C ILE A 194 -15.80 -0.49 -2.47
N ALA A 195 -15.87 -0.03 -1.23
CA ALA A 195 -17.12 0.23 -0.55
C ALA A 195 -17.05 1.46 0.37
N HIS A 196 -18.21 2.10 0.60
CA HIS A 196 -18.33 3.24 1.50
C HIS A 196 -17.33 4.36 1.20
N CYS A 197 -17.19 4.69 -0.07
CA CYS A 197 -16.40 5.81 -0.56
C CYS A 197 -17.31 6.79 -1.31
N GLU A 198 -16.99 8.07 -1.29
CA GLU A 198 -17.78 9.12 -1.92
C GLU A 198 -17.76 9.03 -3.45
N SER A 199 -16.58 8.70 -4.01
CA SER A 199 -16.38 8.49 -5.44
C SER A 199 -15.07 7.72 -5.72
N ARG A 200 -14.66 7.65 -6.99
CA ARG A 200 -13.47 6.90 -7.43
C ARG A 200 -13.51 5.44 -6.97
N VAL A 201 -14.55 4.72 -7.39
CA VAL A 201 -14.83 3.33 -6.97
C VAL A 201 -14.73 2.29 -8.11
N PRO A 202 -13.63 2.20 -8.89
CA PRO A 202 -12.46 3.08 -8.94
C PRO A 202 -12.58 4.20 -9.97
N ARG A 203 -11.69 5.20 -9.93
CA ARG A 203 -11.42 6.07 -11.07
C ARG A 203 -10.34 5.43 -11.93
N LEU A 204 -10.63 5.29 -13.23
CA LEU A 204 -9.65 4.80 -14.20
C LEU A 204 -8.88 5.97 -14.79
N GLY A 205 -7.58 5.94 -14.67
CA GLY A 205 -6.74 7.06 -15.08
C GLY A 205 -6.40 7.07 -16.58
N PRO A 206 -6.11 8.24 -17.17
CA PRO A 206 -5.96 8.41 -18.63
C PRO A 206 -4.59 8.03 -19.21
N ARG A 207 -3.65 7.56 -18.43
CA ARG A 207 -2.27 7.26 -18.89
C ARG A 207 -2.08 5.86 -19.47
N TYR A 208 -3.14 5.13 -19.86
CA TYR A 208 -3.05 3.68 -19.81
C TYR A 208 -3.51 3.04 -21.10
N THR A 209 -2.67 2.22 -21.71
CA THR A 209 -2.93 1.53 -22.96
C THR A 209 -3.43 0.10 -22.77
N THR A 210 -3.16 -0.53 -21.65
CA THR A 210 -3.57 -1.92 -21.38
C THR A 210 -3.96 -2.10 -19.92
N LEU A 211 -5.26 -2.26 -19.68
CA LEU A 211 -5.87 -2.41 -18.37
C LEU A 211 -6.78 -3.63 -18.36
N ALA A 212 -6.67 -4.48 -17.37
CA ALA A 212 -7.58 -5.60 -17.15
C ALA A 212 -8.30 -5.43 -15.81
N LEU A 213 -9.63 -5.43 -15.85
CA LEU A 213 -10.49 -5.24 -14.67
C LEU A 213 -11.42 -6.44 -14.51
N ASN A 214 -11.52 -6.93 -13.28
CA ASN A 214 -12.51 -7.91 -12.85
C ASN A 214 -12.71 -7.79 -11.33
N ASN A 215 -13.66 -6.95 -10.91
CA ASN A 215 -13.91 -6.62 -9.50
C ASN A 215 -15.34 -6.91 -9.09
#